data_109d1628153918942728f50869b553c3
#
_entry.id   109d1628153918942728f50869b553c3
#
_cell.length_a   1.000
_cell.length_b   1.000
_cell.length_c   1.000
_cell.angle_alpha   90.00
_cell.angle_beta   90.00
_cell.angle_gamma   90.00
#
_symmetry.space_group_name_H-M   'P 1'
#
loop_
_entity.id
_entity.type
_entity.pdbx_description
1 polymer ?
#
loop_
_entity_poly.entity_id
_entity_poly.type
_entity_poly.pdbx_seq_one_letter_code
_entity_poly.pdbx_strand_id
1 'polypeptide(L)'
;MIKGIGIDAVELPRITRLIEEKPKFIARILTSDEMKLFQSLPFHRQVEFLGGRYACKEAFSKAWGTGIGKVTFQDVEILKNENGQPVVTRSPHEGNVWVSITHTNETAFA
;
A
#
# COMPACT_ATOMS: atom_id res chain seq x y z
N MET A 1 -16.13 2.88 -17.68
CA MET A 1 -15.08 2.13 -18.39
C MET A 1 -13.81 2.05 -17.52
N ILE A 2 -13.24 0.88 -17.44
CA ILE A 2 -11.96 0.69 -16.73
C ILE A 2 -10.84 1.32 -17.57
N LYS A 3 -10.09 2.23 -16.96
CA LYS A 3 -8.98 2.92 -17.62
C LYS A 3 -7.64 2.19 -17.47
N GLY A 4 -7.52 1.36 -16.47
CA GLY A 4 -6.30 0.59 -16.22
C GLY A 4 -6.49 -0.39 -15.09
N ILE A 5 -5.66 -1.42 -15.09
CA ILE A 5 -5.64 -2.45 -14.06
C ILE A 5 -4.20 -2.76 -13.69
N GLY A 6 -3.95 -3.02 -12.43
CA GLY A 6 -2.61 -3.36 -11.95
C GLY A 6 -2.66 -4.39 -10.86
N ILE A 7 -1.61 -5.19 -10.80
CA ILE A 7 -1.44 -6.21 -9.76
C ILE A 7 0.01 -6.22 -9.31
N ASP A 8 0.23 -6.47 -8.04
CA ASP A 8 1.57 -6.58 -7.47
C ASP A 8 1.59 -7.57 -6.33
N ALA A 9 2.77 -8.08 -6.02
CA ALA A 9 3.01 -8.98 -4.91
C ALA A 9 4.31 -8.57 -4.23
N VAL A 10 4.35 -8.65 -2.89
CA VAL A 10 5.56 -8.34 -2.14
C VAL A 10 5.79 -9.41 -1.08
N GLU A 11 7.05 -9.83 -0.94
CA GLU A 11 7.45 -10.81 0.06
C GLU A 11 7.49 -10.15 1.45
N LEU A 12 6.72 -10.71 2.39
CA LEU A 12 6.63 -10.14 3.74
C LEU A 12 7.95 -10.19 4.52
N PRO A 13 8.82 -11.21 4.37
CA PRO A 13 10.15 -11.16 4.99
C PRO A 13 10.96 -9.94 4.58
N ARG A 14 10.81 -9.46 3.35
CA ARG A 14 11.44 -8.23 2.87
C ARG A 14 10.91 -7.02 3.62
N ILE A 15 9.60 -7.00 3.87
CA ILE A 15 8.95 -5.91 4.62
C ILE A 15 9.41 -5.92 6.07
N THR A 16 9.53 -7.10 6.68
CA THR A 16 10.06 -7.23 8.05
C THR A 16 11.44 -6.60 8.14
N ARG A 17 12.34 -6.92 7.19
CA ARG A 17 13.68 -6.34 7.17
C ARG A 17 13.63 -4.83 6.97
N LEU A 18 12.72 -4.34 6.15
CA LEU A 18 12.57 -2.90 5.92
C LEU A 18 12.22 -2.18 7.22
N ILE A 19 11.27 -2.72 7.97
CA ILE A 19 10.85 -2.12 9.25
C ILE A 19 12.00 -2.13 10.26
N GLU A 20 12.74 -3.22 10.33
CA GLU A 20 13.82 -3.39 11.31
C GLU A 20 15.08 -2.60 10.95
N GLU A 21 15.44 -2.57 9.66
CA GLU A 21 16.73 -2.03 9.24
C GLU A 21 16.64 -0.61 8.67
N LYS A 22 15.47 -0.23 8.13
CA LYS A 22 15.29 1.08 7.49
C LYS A 22 13.99 1.74 7.92
N PRO A 23 13.79 1.98 9.22
CA PRO A 23 12.50 2.53 9.70
C PRO A 23 12.17 3.90 9.11
N LYS A 24 13.17 4.68 8.73
CA LYS A 24 12.93 6.00 8.10
C LYS A 24 12.28 5.87 6.73
N PHE A 25 12.45 4.73 6.06
CA PHE A 25 11.88 4.52 4.73
C PHE A 25 10.36 4.34 4.80
N ILE A 26 9.84 3.90 5.96
CA ILE A 26 8.39 3.71 6.15
C ILE A 26 7.63 5.02 5.90
N ALA A 27 8.19 6.14 6.35
CA ALA A 27 7.57 7.46 6.17
C ALA A 27 7.52 7.90 4.70
N ARG A 28 8.32 7.29 3.83
CA ARG A 28 8.27 7.54 2.38
C ARG A 28 7.17 6.73 1.72
N ILE A 29 6.83 5.57 2.29
CA ILE A 29 5.80 4.67 1.75
C ILE A 29 4.43 5.07 2.25
N LEU A 30 4.30 5.37 3.54
CA LEU A 30 3.01 5.67 4.17
C LEU A 30 2.77 7.17 4.28
N THR A 31 1.54 7.59 3.99
CA THR A 31 1.11 8.95 4.29
C THR A 31 0.96 9.12 5.80
N SER A 32 0.77 10.35 6.27
CA SER A 32 0.63 10.60 7.71
C SER A 32 -0.57 9.86 8.32
N ASP A 33 -1.68 9.76 7.60
CA ASP A 33 -2.86 9.05 8.10
C ASP A 33 -2.67 7.53 8.06
N GLU A 34 -2.00 7.00 7.02
CA GLU A 34 -1.62 5.59 6.98
C GLU A 34 -0.65 5.26 8.11
N MET A 35 0.28 6.17 8.41
CA MET A 35 1.24 5.98 9.49
C MET A 35 0.54 5.85 10.85
N LYS A 36 -0.52 6.61 11.08
CA LYS A 36 -1.29 6.51 12.33
C LYS A 36 -1.91 5.13 12.48
N LEU A 37 -2.45 4.57 11.41
CA LEU A 37 -2.99 3.21 11.43
C LEU A 37 -1.88 2.20 11.71
N PHE A 38 -0.75 2.34 11.02
CA PHE A 38 0.41 1.47 11.17
C PHE A 38 0.91 1.46 12.62
N GLN A 39 1.08 2.63 13.23
CA GLN A 39 1.61 2.75 14.58
C GLN A 39 0.70 2.15 15.65
N SER A 40 -0.58 2.00 15.36
CA SER A 40 -1.55 1.40 16.30
C SER A 40 -1.52 -0.12 16.30
N LEU A 41 -0.79 -0.75 15.38
CA LEU A 41 -0.80 -2.19 15.19
C LEU A 41 0.36 -2.89 15.88
N PRO A 42 0.18 -4.14 16.33
CA PRO A 42 1.31 -4.96 16.79
C PRO A 42 2.19 -5.34 15.59
N PHE A 43 3.43 -5.75 15.87
CA PHE A 43 4.46 -5.89 14.84
C PHE A 43 4.04 -6.78 13.67
N HIS A 44 3.46 -7.95 13.94
CA HIS A 44 3.08 -8.86 12.85
C HIS A 44 2.00 -8.26 11.95
N ARG A 45 1.12 -7.44 12.52
CA ARG A 45 0.09 -6.74 11.74
C ARG A 45 0.69 -5.55 11.00
N GLN A 46 1.74 -4.94 11.54
CA GLN A 46 2.48 -3.89 10.85
C GLN A 46 3.12 -4.40 9.57
N VAL A 47 3.68 -5.60 9.61
CA VAL A 47 4.29 -6.23 8.44
C VAL A 47 3.23 -6.44 7.34
N GLU A 48 2.08 -7.00 7.71
CA GLU A 48 0.97 -7.22 6.77
C GLU A 48 0.43 -5.91 6.21
N PHE A 49 0.25 -4.91 7.08
CA PHE A 49 -0.27 -3.60 6.70
C PHE A 49 0.66 -2.90 5.71
N LEU A 50 1.93 -2.80 6.08
CA LEU A 50 2.92 -2.13 5.23
C LEU A 50 3.10 -2.87 3.91
N GLY A 51 3.16 -4.20 3.95
CA GLY A 51 3.26 -5.02 2.75
C GLY A 51 2.07 -4.82 1.83
N GLY A 52 0.87 -4.81 2.37
CA GLY A 52 -0.35 -4.58 1.60
C GLY A 52 -0.39 -3.20 0.97
N ARG A 53 -0.03 -2.15 1.72
CA ARG A 53 0.01 -0.78 1.19
C ARG A 53 1.08 -0.62 0.13
N TYR A 54 2.25 -1.19 0.36
CA TYR A 54 3.35 -1.18 -0.60
C TYR A 54 2.90 -1.82 -1.92
N ALA A 55 2.36 -3.04 -1.85
CA ALA A 55 1.89 -3.76 -3.04
C ALA A 55 0.78 -2.99 -3.76
N CYS A 56 -0.15 -2.41 -3.01
CA CYS A 56 -1.27 -1.68 -3.57
C CYS A 56 -0.83 -0.43 -4.33
N LYS A 57 0.14 0.31 -3.78
CA LYS A 57 0.66 1.52 -4.43
C LYS A 57 1.47 1.18 -5.69
N GLU A 58 2.23 0.08 -5.65
CA GLU A 58 2.91 -0.44 -6.84
C GLU A 58 1.89 -0.86 -7.90
N ALA A 59 0.83 -1.58 -7.51
CA ALA A 59 -0.23 -2.00 -8.42
C ALA A 59 -0.92 -0.79 -9.06
N PHE A 60 -1.21 0.24 -8.25
CA PHE A 60 -1.78 1.48 -8.78
C PHE A 60 -0.86 2.12 -9.82
N SER A 61 0.43 2.19 -9.53
CA SER A 61 1.39 2.81 -10.46
C SER A 61 1.46 2.08 -11.79
N LYS A 62 1.31 0.75 -11.78
CA LYS A 62 1.24 -0.06 -12.99
C LYS A 62 -0.05 0.23 -13.77
N ALA A 63 -1.18 0.31 -13.06
CA ALA A 63 -2.47 0.66 -13.69
C ALA A 63 -2.44 2.06 -14.30
N TRP A 64 -1.75 2.99 -13.64
CA TRP A 64 -1.54 4.35 -14.12
C TRP A 64 -0.64 4.39 -15.36
N GLY A 65 0.22 3.39 -15.52
CA GLY A 65 1.08 3.21 -16.69
C GLY A 65 2.48 3.75 -16.55
N THR A 66 2.85 4.31 -15.40
CA THR A 66 4.17 4.93 -15.22
C THR A 66 5.10 4.13 -14.32
N GLY A 67 4.56 3.24 -13.48
CA GLY A 67 5.32 2.65 -12.38
C GLY A 67 5.65 3.68 -11.30
N ILE A 68 6.24 3.22 -10.20
CA ILE A 68 6.69 4.10 -9.12
C ILE A 68 7.87 4.95 -9.62
N GLY A 69 7.82 6.23 -9.31
CA GLY A 69 8.78 7.23 -9.76
C GLY A 69 8.03 8.52 -10.08
N LYS A 70 7.32 8.55 -11.21
CA LYS A 70 6.42 9.67 -11.53
C LYS A 70 5.21 9.69 -10.61
N VAL A 71 4.65 8.51 -10.30
CA VAL A 71 3.71 8.36 -9.19
C VAL A 71 4.52 7.93 -7.99
N THR A 72 4.51 8.74 -6.93
CA THR A 72 5.23 8.41 -5.70
C THR A 72 4.30 7.68 -4.74
N PHE A 73 4.87 7.04 -3.72
CA PHE A 73 4.07 6.39 -2.68
C PHE A 73 3.16 7.37 -1.95
N GLN A 74 3.55 8.64 -1.85
CA GLN A 74 2.76 9.67 -1.16
C GLN A 74 1.57 10.17 -1.99
N ASP A 75 1.57 9.93 -3.28
CA ASP A 75 0.49 10.35 -4.18
C ASP A 75 -0.76 9.48 -4.03
N VAL A 76 -0.62 8.31 -3.41
CA VAL A 76 -1.72 7.35 -3.25
C VAL A 76 -1.89 7.06 -1.76
N GLU A 77 -3.11 7.21 -1.27
CA GLU A 77 -3.42 6.90 0.13
C GLU A 77 -4.54 5.88 0.19
N ILE A 78 -4.33 4.81 0.97
CA ILE A 78 -5.32 3.76 1.17
C ILE A 78 -5.60 3.65 2.66
N LEU A 79 -6.79 4.06 3.07
CA LEU A 79 -7.24 3.95 4.45
C LEU A 79 -8.23 2.79 4.57
N LYS A 80 -9.09 2.82 5.57
CA LYS A 80 -10.12 1.80 5.80
C LYS A 80 -11.47 2.47 5.93
N ASN A 81 -12.51 1.80 5.45
CA ASN A 81 -13.87 2.21 5.74
C ASN A 81 -14.34 1.61 7.09
N GLU A 82 -15.61 1.82 7.43
CA GLU A 82 -16.19 1.33 8.68
C GLU A 82 -16.11 -0.19 8.83
N ASN A 83 -16.12 -0.91 7.71
CA ASN A 83 -16.06 -2.38 7.69
C ASN A 83 -14.63 -2.92 7.63
N GLY A 84 -13.63 -2.04 7.71
CA GLY A 84 -12.21 -2.44 7.63
C GLY A 84 -11.71 -2.70 6.22
N GLN A 85 -12.52 -2.42 5.20
CA GLN A 85 -12.12 -2.61 3.81
C GLN A 85 -11.19 -1.49 3.36
N PRO A 86 -10.16 -1.79 2.55
CA PRO A 86 -9.27 -0.75 2.04
C PRO A 86 -10.01 0.14 1.05
N VAL A 87 -9.83 1.45 1.20
CA VAL A 87 -10.40 2.45 0.30
C VAL A 87 -9.33 3.46 -0.08
N VAL A 88 -9.28 3.83 -1.36
CA VAL A 88 -8.36 4.86 -1.83
C VAL A 88 -8.96 6.22 -1.49
N THR A 89 -8.27 6.97 -0.65
CA THR A 89 -8.70 8.29 -0.19
C THR A 89 -8.00 9.42 -0.91
N ARG A 90 -6.90 9.13 -1.61
CA ARG A 90 -6.18 10.11 -2.42
C ARG A 90 -5.44 9.38 -3.53
N SER A 91 -5.52 9.91 -4.75
CA SER A 91 -4.73 9.44 -5.89
C SER A 91 -4.70 10.51 -6.97
N PRO A 92 -3.76 10.42 -7.95
CA PRO A 92 -3.75 11.35 -9.08
C PRO A 92 -4.90 11.13 -10.07
N HIS A 93 -5.59 9.98 -9.98
CA HIS A 93 -6.73 9.70 -10.85
C HIS A 93 -7.97 10.41 -10.32
N GLU A 94 -8.67 11.14 -11.20
CA GLU A 94 -9.87 11.89 -10.83
C GLU A 94 -11.12 11.01 -10.69
N GLY A 95 -11.12 9.83 -11.30
CA GLY A 95 -12.22 8.89 -11.22
C GLY A 95 -12.10 7.93 -10.03
N ASN A 96 -12.93 6.91 -10.05
CA ASN A 96 -12.94 5.89 -8.99
C ASN A 96 -11.72 4.98 -9.08
N VAL A 97 -11.16 4.62 -7.93
CA VAL A 97 -10.09 3.64 -7.81
C VAL A 97 -10.57 2.56 -6.84
N TRP A 98 -10.61 1.33 -7.31
CA TRP A 98 -11.03 0.18 -6.53
C TRP A 98 -9.81 -0.67 -6.23
N VAL A 99 -9.66 -1.07 -4.98
CA VAL A 99 -8.50 -1.87 -4.54
C VAL A 99 -8.96 -3.07 -3.75
N SER A 100 -8.16 -4.12 -3.81
CA SER A 100 -8.30 -5.30 -2.98
C SER A 100 -6.91 -5.72 -2.53
N ILE A 101 -6.78 -6.09 -1.26
CA ILE A 101 -5.51 -6.51 -0.69
C ILE A 101 -5.73 -7.84 0.00
N THR A 102 -4.85 -8.80 -0.25
CA THR A 102 -4.87 -10.08 0.42
C THR A 102 -3.44 -10.51 0.73
N HIS A 103 -3.28 -11.43 1.68
CA HIS A 103 -1.96 -11.91 2.03
C HIS A 103 -2.01 -13.35 2.55
N THR A 104 -0.87 -14.00 2.44
CA THR A 104 -0.56 -15.25 3.13
C THR A 104 0.40 -14.92 4.27
N ASN A 105 0.98 -15.94 4.90
CA ASN A 105 2.02 -15.71 5.91
C ASN A 105 3.32 -15.15 5.31
N GLU A 106 3.49 -15.25 4.00
CA GLU A 106 4.77 -14.90 3.36
C GLU A 106 4.65 -13.81 2.30
N THR A 107 3.46 -13.58 1.73
CA THR A 107 3.29 -12.69 0.58
C THR A 107 2.04 -11.86 0.71
N ALA A 108 2.14 -10.56 0.39
CA ALA A 108 0.98 -9.68 0.23
C ALA A 108 0.74 -9.43 -1.26
N PHE A 109 -0.54 -9.39 -1.63
CA PHE A 109 -0.99 -9.16 -3.00
C PHE A 109 -1.96 -7.98 -3.04
N ALA A 110 -1.93 -7.25 -4.12
CA ALA A 110 -2.91 -6.19 -4.35
C ALA A 110 -3.19 -6.01 -5.84
#